data_d915472007f7ed68599c61afd54da8df
#
_entry.id   d915472007f7ed68599c61afd54da8df
#
_cell.length_a   1.000
_cell.length_b   1.000
_cell.length_c   1.000
_cell.angle_alpha   90.00
_cell.angle_beta   90.00
_cell.angle_gamma   90.00
#
_symmetry.space_group_name_H-M   'P 1'
#
loop_
_entity.id
_entity.type
_entity.pdbx_description
1 polymer ?
#
loop_
_entity_poly.entity_id
_entity_poly.type
_entity_poly.pdbx_seq_one_letter_code
_entity_poly.pdbx_strand_id
1 'polypeptide(L)'
;IRDQPRSRGLGDVYKRQVDTFRLLHPDERDRYSWWSYMQRSRERNIGWRIDYFLVSERIAPNVALADIDDQVMGSDHCPVILELKGMD
;
A
#
# COMPACT_ATOMS: atom_id res chain seq x y z
N ILE A 1 3.74 -10.85 3.97
CA ILE A 1 4.10 -9.72 4.52
C ILE A 1 3.09 -9.06 5.24
N ARG A 2 3.47 -8.17 5.88
CA ARG A 2 2.65 -7.53 6.68
C ARG A 2 2.31 -6.26 6.09
N ASP A 3 1.22 -5.79 6.43
CA ASP A 3 0.78 -4.52 5.99
C ASP A 3 1.43 -3.42 6.74
N GLN A 4 2.24 -3.71 7.73
CA GLN A 4 2.77 -2.64 8.47
C GLN A 4 4.18 -2.74 8.71
N PRO A 5 4.89 -1.66 8.62
CA PRO A 5 6.29 -1.61 8.89
C PRO A 5 6.53 -1.81 10.36
N ARG A 6 7.65 -2.37 10.67
CA ARG A 6 7.97 -2.56 11.97
C ARG A 6 9.32 -2.16 12.14
N SER A 7 9.65 -1.33 13.02
CA SER A 7 11.00 -0.95 13.27
C SER A 7 11.09 -0.36 14.62
N ARG A 8 11.77 -1.03 15.48
CA ARG A 8 11.88 -0.56 16.77
C ARG A 8 12.84 0.53 16.86
N GLY A 9 13.96 0.45 16.22
CA GLY A 9 14.98 1.45 16.33
C GLY A 9 14.61 2.79 15.72
N LEU A 10 13.66 2.79 14.82
CA LEU A 10 13.25 3.99 14.13
C LEU A 10 11.83 4.37 14.47
N GLY A 11 11.39 3.96 15.62
CA GLY A 11 10.00 4.11 15.98
C GLY A 11 9.45 5.51 15.85
N ASP A 12 10.21 6.52 16.27
CA ASP A 12 9.70 7.88 16.20
C ASP A 12 9.53 8.36 14.77
N VAL A 13 10.44 7.96 13.89
CA VAL A 13 10.35 8.35 12.50
C VAL A 13 9.15 7.69 11.85
N TYR A 14 9.02 6.40 12.04
CA TYR A 14 7.93 5.68 11.41
C TYR A 14 6.57 6.00 12.00
N LYS A 15 6.54 6.40 13.26
CA LYS A 15 5.27 6.78 13.85
C LYS A 15 4.68 8.00 13.20
N ARG A 16 5.51 8.79 12.51
CA ARG A 16 5.03 9.98 11.85
C ARG A 16 4.71 9.75 10.39
N GLN A 17 4.75 8.50 9.97
CA GLN A 17 4.43 8.15 8.59
C GLN A 17 3.17 7.33 8.56
N VAL A 18 2.39 7.57 7.53
CA VAL A 18 1.10 6.94 7.38
C VAL A 18 1.06 6.16 6.08
N ASP A 19 0.63 4.91 6.15
CA ASP A 19 0.41 4.05 5.00
C ASP A 19 -0.86 4.54 4.34
N THR A 20 -0.73 5.14 3.17
CA THR A 20 -1.86 5.81 2.52
C THR A 20 -2.98 4.87 2.14
N PHE A 21 -2.66 3.66 1.70
CA PHE A 21 -3.72 2.73 1.34
C PHE A 21 -4.53 2.35 2.59
N ARG A 22 -3.84 2.02 3.67
CA ARG A 22 -4.54 1.61 4.89
C ARG A 22 -5.30 2.78 5.52
N LEU A 23 -4.83 4.00 5.29
CA LEU A 23 -5.53 5.18 5.79
C LEU A 23 -6.93 5.29 5.19
N LEU A 24 -7.03 5.11 3.86
CA LEU A 24 -8.31 5.26 3.19
C LEU A 24 -9.11 3.97 3.15
N HIS A 25 -8.47 2.84 3.38
CA HIS A 25 -9.13 1.53 3.34
C HIS A 25 -8.79 0.74 4.61
N PRO A 26 -9.21 1.23 5.77
CA PRO A 26 -8.75 0.64 7.03
C PRO A 26 -9.22 -0.80 7.25
N ASP A 27 -10.33 -1.16 6.65
CA ASP A 27 -10.87 -2.51 6.86
C ASP A 27 -10.80 -3.40 5.62
N GLU A 28 -10.21 -2.90 4.56
CA GLU A 28 -10.17 -3.66 3.32
C GLU A 28 -9.07 -4.71 3.39
N ARG A 29 -9.38 -5.93 3.00
CA ARG A 29 -8.43 -7.02 3.07
C ARG A 29 -8.24 -7.66 1.72
N ASP A 30 -7.20 -8.47 1.62
CA ASP A 30 -6.93 -9.26 0.41
C ASP A 30 -6.69 -8.41 -0.82
N ARG A 31 -6.15 -7.20 -0.60
CA ARG A 31 -5.73 -6.33 -1.68
C ARG A 31 -4.21 -6.34 -1.68
N TYR A 32 -3.61 -6.80 -2.76
CA TYR A 32 -2.17 -7.01 -2.83
C TYR A 32 -1.57 -6.31 -4.02
N SER A 33 -0.27 -6.05 -3.98
CA SER A 33 0.44 -5.42 -5.07
C SER A 33 1.40 -6.37 -5.77
N TRP A 34 1.60 -7.55 -5.20
CA TRP A 34 2.52 -8.53 -5.73
C TRP A 34 2.03 -9.94 -5.48
N TRP A 35 2.22 -10.81 -6.44
CA TRP A 35 1.89 -12.23 -6.32
C TRP A 35 3.03 -13.02 -6.95
N SER A 36 3.35 -14.15 -6.34
CA SER A 36 4.34 -15.04 -6.93
C SER A 36 3.80 -15.61 -8.23
N TYR A 37 4.67 -15.89 -9.16
CA TYR A 37 4.25 -16.57 -10.38
C TYR A 37 3.96 -18.05 -10.12
N MET A 38 4.39 -18.56 -8.97
CA MET A 38 4.27 -19.98 -8.71
C MET A 38 2.86 -20.36 -8.27
N GLN A 39 2.44 -21.56 -8.67
CA GLN A 39 1.19 -22.13 -8.20
C GLN A 39 -0.04 -21.26 -8.45
N ARG A 40 0.02 -20.44 -9.50
CA ARG A 40 -1.11 -19.62 -9.90
C ARG A 40 -1.58 -18.72 -8.75
N SER A 41 -0.63 -18.16 -8.05
CA SER A 41 -0.93 -17.36 -6.86
C SER A 41 -1.84 -16.18 -7.15
N ARG A 42 -1.67 -15.53 -8.30
CA ARG A 42 -2.50 -14.38 -8.62
C ARG A 42 -3.95 -14.76 -8.84
N GLU A 43 -4.18 -15.86 -9.52
CA GLU A 43 -5.55 -16.32 -9.74
C GLU A 43 -6.23 -16.66 -8.43
N ARG A 44 -5.45 -17.15 -7.49
CA ARG A 44 -5.97 -17.53 -6.19
C ARG A 44 -5.92 -16.38 -5.21
N ASN A 45 -5.40 -15.23 -5.65
CA ASN A 45 -5.22 -14.03 -4.86
C ASN A 45 -4.45 -14.30 -3.56
N ILE A 46 -3.37 -15.03 -3.70
CA ILE A 46 -2.46 -15.26 -2.58
C ILE A 46 -1.23 -14.42 -2.85
N GLY A 47 -1.20 -13.25 -2.29
CA GLY A 47 -0.14 -12.29 -2.58
C GLY A 47 0.26 -11.50 -1.34
N TRP A 48 0.97 -10.41 -1.60
CA TRP A 48 1.48 -9.59 -0.53
C TRP A 48 1.34 -8.13 -0.93
N ARG A 49 1.13 -7.26 0.03
CA ARG A 49 1.07 -5.83 -0.23
C ARG A 49 2.42 -5.23 0.15
N ILE A 50 3.34 -5.29 -0.80
CA ILE A 50 4.70 -4.86 -0.55
C ILE A 50 5.04 -3.53 -1.22
N ASP A 51 4.14 -3.03 -2.07
CA ASP A 51 4.32 -1.72 -2.70
C ASP A 51 3.28 -0.78 -2.12
N TYR A 52 3.72 0.33 -1.53
CA TYR A 52 2.80 1.28 -0.93
C TYR A 52 3.50 2.61 -0.73
N PHE A 53 2.70 3.66 -0.53
CA PHE A 53 3.23 4.99 -0.29
C PHE A 53 3.04 5.36 1.16
N LEU A 54 4.10 5.90 1.76
CA LEU A 54 4.02 6.46 3.10
C LEU A 54 4.08 7.97 3.00
N VAL A 55 3.25 8.64 3.78
CA VAL A 55 3.30 10.10 3.85
C VAL A 55 3.39 10.49 5.31
N SER A 56 3.86 11.72 5.57
CA SER A 56 3.91 12.18 6.95
C SER A 56 2.50 12.41 7.47
N GLU A 57 2.35 12.38 8.77
CA GLU A 57 1.05 12.63 9.37
C GLU A 57 0.50 13.99 8.98
N ARG A 58 1.39 14.95 8.75
CA ARG A 58 0.97 16.28 8.39
C ARG A 58 0.30 16.33 7.04
N ILE A 59 0.71 15.46 6.13
CA ILE A 59 0.17 15.42 4.77
C ILE A 59 -1.01 14.46 4.65
N ALA A 60 -1.17 13.56 5.61
CA ALA A 60 -2.22 12.57 5.55
C ALA A 60 -3.61 13.14 5.21
N PRO A 61 -4.01 14.29 5.75
CA PRO A 61 -5.32 14.83 5.40
C PRO A 61 -5.45 15.24 3.93
N ASN A 62 -4.33 15.35 3.23
CA ASN A 62 -4.34 15.73 1.82
C ASN A 62 -4.42 14.54 0.87
N VAL A 63 -4.44 13.32 1.39
CA VAL A 63 -4.53 12.14 0.55
C VAL A 63 -5.94 12.04 0.00
N ALA A 64 -6.08 12.20 -1.31
CA ALA A 64 -7.37 12.16 -1.96
C ALA A 64 -7.69 10.78 -2.48
N LEU A 65 -6.67 10.03 -2.87
CA LEU A 65 -6.86 8.70 -3.40
C LEU A 65 -5.64 7.86 -3.06
N ALA A 66 -5.86 6.65 -2.61
CA ALA A 66 -4.80 5.68 -2.43
C ALA A 66 -5.40 4.32 -2.77
N ASP A 67 -4.87 3.70 -3.81
CA ASP A 67 -5.49 2.48 -4.31
C ASP A 67 -4.43 1.55 -4.90
N ILE A 68 -4.85 0.34 -5.18
CA ILE A 68 -4.03 -0.67 -5.81
C ILE A 68 -4.79 -1.09 -7.05
N ASP A 69 -4.17 -0.90 -8.22
CA ASP A 69 -4.83 -1.24 -9.47
C ASP A 69 -4.52 -2.70 -9.81
N ASP A 70 -5.14 -3.59 -9.07
CA ASP A 70 -4.83 -5.01 -9.16
C ASP A 70 -5.44 -5.69 -10.37
N GLN A 71 -6.08 -4.92 -11.25
CA GLN A 71 -6.60 -5.47 -12.50
C GLN A 71 -5.58 -5.37 -13.62
N VAL A 72 -4.51 -4.64 -13.43
CA VAL A 72 -3.49 -4.48 -14.46
C VAL A 72 -2.58 -5.70 -14.43
N MET A 73 -2.46 -6.35 -15.58
CA MET A 73 -1.68 -7.58 -15.70
C MET A 73 -0.39 -7.30 -16.45
N GLY A 74 0.47 -8.30 -16.54
CA GLY A 74 1.70 -8.17 -17.32
C GLY A 74 2.96 -8.15 -16.47
N SER A 75 2.81 -8.14 -15.17
CA SER A 75 3.94 -8.15 -14.25
C SER A 75 3.52 -8.90 -12.99
N ASP A 76 4.47 -9.32 -12.18
CA ASP A 76 4.15 -9.92 -10.88
C ASP A 76 3.77 -8.83 -9.87
N HIS A 77 3.95 -7.55 -10.23
CA HIS A 77 3.45 -6.44 -9.45
C HIS A 77 2.31 -5.78 -10.20
N CYS A 78 1.50 -5.02 -9.50
CA CYS A 78 0.51 -4.16 -10.14
C CYS A 78 0.73 -2.74 -9.65
N PRO A 79 0.20 -1.74 -10.36
CA PRO A 79 0.40 -0.35 -9.99
C PRO A 79 -0.24 0.00 -8.66
N VAL A 80 0.44 0.87 -7.92
CA VAL A 80 -0.09 1.43 -6.69
C VAL A 80 -0.23 2.93 -6.95
N ILE A 81 -1.37 3.48 -6.59
CA ILE A 81 -1.73 4.83 -6.97
C ILE A 81 -1.91 5.71 -5.76
N LEU A 82 -1.36 6.91 -5.83
CA LEU A 82 -1.54 7.91 -4.78
C LEU A 82 -1.86 9.25 -5.42
N GLU A 83 -2.86 9.91 -4.89
CA GLU A 83 -3.24 11.23 -5.34
C GLU A 83 -3.34 12.14 -4.14
N LEU A 84 -2.65 13.26 -4.21
CA LEU A 84 -2.68 14.26 -3.15
C LEU A 84 -3.35 15.53 -3.67
N LYS A 85 -4.06 16.21 -2.81
CA LYS A 85 -4.71 17.44 -3.18
C LYS A 85 -4.34 18.55 -2.22
N GLY A 86 -4.52 19.79 -2.66
CA GLY A 86 -4.24 20.93 -1.80
C GLY A 86 -2.77 21.14 -1.49
N MET A 87 -1.90 20.54 -2.32
CA MET A 87 -0.47 20.67 -2.12
C MET A 87 0.09 21.63 -3.14
N ASP A 88 0.52 22.75 -2.71
CA ASP A 88 1.10 23.74 -3.61
C ASP A 88 2.58 23.93 -3.39
#